data_f095ceca44320211c0702b23081c0fa8
#
_entry.id   f095ceca44320211c0702b23081c0fa8
#
_cell.length_a   1.000
_cell.length_b   1.000
_cell.length_c   1.000
_cell.angle_alpha   90.00
_cell.angle_beta   90.00
_cell.angle_gamma   90.00
#
_symmetry.space_group_name_H-M   'P 1'
#
loop_
_entity.id
_entity.type
_entity.pdbx_description
1 polymer ?
#
loop_
_entity_poly.entity_id
_entity_poly.type
_entity_poly.pdbx_seq_one_letter_code
_entity_poly.pdbx_strand_id
1 'polypeptide(L)'
;MSSLLASVRSTLSPEIGLDLGTANTVVYERGAGVMISEPSVVAYNTRSDEIMAIGHAAKEMEGRAPERIRVVRPLQRGTISDFRAAQTLVARLVDRALASRARLAPRLVACIPGCATDIECKAVEQAVRAAGARYTTYVPQALAAAVGAGLDVLELRAQMIVNIGGGTTEIAIIGTAGIIRMSSLQLGGDFFDNAIVQKLRAQRFTIGAQTAERLKIELGYAGRAPGLGGAIVNGNDLDAHAPRAREVSESLVGEAMEEGIEHIVRAIAAVLERTPPDVAADLIESGITLTGGGALIAGLAAEIGGRTNVRAMVAPDALTCVARGAGEILGSPTLLERVRPHADRFTRWYQSLRIGTRESYSP
;
A
#
# COMPACT_ATOMS: atom_id res chain seq x y z
N MET A 1 -36.69 -13.52 3.36
CA MET A 1 -35.92 -14.80 3.33
C MET A 1 -34.52 -14.64 2.77
N SER A 2 -34.27 -13.80 1.76
CA SER A 2 -32.91 -13.64 1.16
C SER A 2 -31.87 -12.98 2.10
N SER A 3 -32.26 -12.01 2.94
CA SER A 3 -31.35 -11.33 3.86
C SER A 3 -30.91 -12.21 5.04
N LEU A 4 -31.79 -13.05 5.57
CA LEU A 4 -31.47 -14.01 6.64
C LEU A 4 -30.52 -15.10 6.15
N LEU A 5 -30.72 -15.62 4.94
CA LEU A 5 -29.83 -16.59 4.32
C LEU A 5 -28.46 -15.99 3.99
N ALA A 6 -28.40 -14.72 3.57
CA ALA A 6 -27.14 -14.02 3.36
C ALA A 6 -26.39 -13.78 4.67
N SER A 7 -27.10 -13.39 5.75
CA SER A 7 -26.51 -13.20 7.08
C SER A 7 -25.99 -14.52 7.67
N VAL A 8 -26.73 -15.61 7.55
CA VAL A 8 -26.29 -16.96 7.99
C VAL A 8 -25.09 -17.44 7.17
N ARG A 9 -25.06 -17.13 5.87
CA ARG A 9 -23.97 -17.52 4.98
C ARG A 9 -22.69 -16.73 5.25
N SER A 10 -22.77 -15.45 5.56
CA SER A 10 -21.62 -14.62 5.94
C SER A 10 -21.06 -15.04 7.31
N THR A 11 -21.92 -15.43 8.25
CA THR A 11 -21.48 -15.95 9.56
C THR A 11 -20.77 -17.30 9.44
N LEU A 12 -21.12 -18.11 8.44
CA LEU A 12 -20.52 -19.43 8.22
C LEU A 12 -19.24 -19.39 7.34
N SER A 13 -19.13 -18.41 6.42
CA SER A 13 -17.99 -18.24 5.52
C SER A 13 -17.63 -16.75 5.45
N PRO A 14 -16.66 -16.29 6.25
CA PRO A 14 -16.26 -14.90 6.32
C PRO A 14 -15.85 -14.34 4.95
N GLU A 15 -16.18 -13.08 4.72
CA GLU A 15 -15.83 -12.32 3.53
C GLU A 15 -14.64 -11.40 3.85
N ILE A 16 -13.46 -11.76 3.35
CA ILE A 16 -12.18 -11.14 3.70
C ILE A 16 -11.64 -10.31 2.54
N GLY A 17 -11.35 -9.04 2.80
CA GLY A 17 -10.48 -8.20 1.98
C GLY A 17 -9.05 -8.28 2.50
N LEU A 18 -8.11 -8.60 1.63
CA LEU A 18 -6.69 -8.68 1.93
C LEU A 18 -5.90 -7.65 1.12
N ASP A 19 -5.27 -6.71 1.81
CA ASP A 19 -4.23 -5.87 1.25
C ASP A 19 -2.86 -6.39 1.69
N LEU A 20 -2.16 -7.05 0.78
CA LEU A 20 -0.80 -7.53 0.99
C LEU A 20 0.19 -6.46 0.53
N GLY A 21 0.40 -5.46 1.38
CA GLY A 21 1.25 -4.30 1.08
C GLY A 21 2.73 -4.51 1.45
N THR A 22 3.61 -3.70 0.88
CA THR A 22 5.07 -3.71 1.15
C THR A 22 5.37 -3.38 2.61
N ALA A 23 4.72 -2.35 3.16
CA ALA A 23 4.95 -1.92 4.55
C ALA A 23 4.07 -2.68 5.55
N ASN A 24 2.78 -2.79 5.26
CA ASN A 24 1.79 -3.41 6.13
C ASN A 24 0.88 -4.36 5.34
N THR A 25 0.45 -5.42 6.00
CA THR A 25 -0.61 -6.31 5.54
C THR A 25 -1.86 -6.04 6.36
N VAL A 26 -2.97 -5.75 5.68
CA VAL A 26 -4.26 -5.45 6.32
C VAL A 26 -5.28 -6.52 5.95
N VAL A 27 -5.95 -7.05 6.97
CA VAL A 27 -7.06 -7.99 6.83
C VAL A 27 -8.34 -7.30 7.30
N TYR A 28 -9.29 -7.19 6.41
CA TYR A 28 -10.61 -6.60 6.66
C TYR A 28 -11.67 -7.68 6.52
N GLU A 29 -12.58 -7.78 7.48
CA GLU A 29 -13.77 -8.63 7.39
C GLU A 29 -15.00 -7.77 7.18
N ARG A 30 -15.78 -8.09 6.14
CA ARG A 30 -17.01 -7.36 5.85
C ARG A 30 -18.00 -7.48 7.01
N GLY A 31 -18.48 -6.34 7.50
CA GLY A 31 -19.37 -6.25 8.64
C GLY A 31 -18.70 -6.24 10.02
N ALA A 32 -17.43 -6.60 10.11
CA ALA A 32 -16.64 -6.54 11.34
C ALA A 32 -15.56 -5.44 11.30
N GLY A 33 -15.14 -5.00 10.09
CA GLY A 33 -14.14 -3.95 9.93
C GLY A 33 -12.71 -4.48 9.78
N VAL A 34 -11.73 -3.64 10.12
CA VAL A 34 -10.31 -4.02 10.12
C VAL A 34 -10.04 -4.97 11.27
N MET A 35 -9.72 -6.22 10.94
CA MET A 35 -9.41 -7.28 11.91
C MET A 35 -7.94 -7.26 12.33
N ILE A 36 -7.06 -7.01 11.36
CA ILE A 36 -5.60 -7.01 11.54
C ILE A 36 -5.01 -5.94 10.66
N SER A 37 -4.04 -5.21 11.22
CA SER A 37 -3.12 -4.34 10.50
C SER A 37 -1.73 -4.54 11.09
N GLU A 38 -0.87 -5.26 10.38
CA GLU A 38 0.45 -5.67 10.86
C GLU A 38 1.53 -5.33 9.83
N PRO A 39 2.73 -4.98 10.27
CA PRO A 39 3.88 -4.85 9.38
C PRO A 39 4.13 -6.12 8.56
N SER A 40 4.45 -5.95 7.29
CA SER A 40 4.80 -7.06 6.39
C SER A 40 6.24 -7.53 6.65
N VAL A 41 6.45 -8.15 7.82
CA VAL A 41 7.77 -8.59 8.30
C VAL A 41 7.65 -9.98 8.93
N VAL A 42 8.63 -10.85 8.67
CA VAL A 42 8.73 -12.21 9.22
C VAL A 42 10.14 -12.44 9.75
N ALA A 43 10.26 -13.03 10.93
CA ALA A 43 11.53 -13.41 11.53
C ALA A 43 11.67 -14.93 11.59
N TYR A 44 12.80 -15.44 11.13
CA TYR A 44 13.15 -16.87 11.10
C TYR A 44 14.37 -17.17 11.94
N ASN A 45 14.39 -18.36 12.54
CA ASN A 45 15.63 -18.94 13.06
C ASN A 45 16.50 -19.40 11.89
N THR A 46 17.75 -18.92 11.80
CA THR A 46 18.65 -19.24 10.69
C THR A 46 19.11 -20.71 10.63
N ARG A 47 19.00 -21.46 11.74
CA ARG A 47 19.41 -22.86 11.82
C ARG A 47 18.26 -23.82 11.56
N SER A 48 17.10 -23.60 12.18
CA SER A 48 15.92 -24.50 12.05
C SER A 48 14.98 -24.05 10.95
N ASP A 49 15.15 -22.85 10.39
CA ASP A 49 14.26 -22.21 9.43
C ASP A 49 12.81 -22.07 9.93
N GLU A 50 12.64 -22.14 11.27
CA GLU A 50 11.36 -21.97 11.94
C GLU A 50 11.00 -20.50 12.09
N ILE A 51 9.69 -20.22 12.00
CA ILE A 51 9.15 -18.87 12.19
C ILE A 51 9.18 -18.52 13.67
N MET A 52 9.87 -17.46 14.01
CA MET A 52 9.99 -16.94 15.37
C MET A 52 8.98 -15.85 15.66
N ALA A 53 8.73 -14.96 14.70
CA ALA A 53 7.79 -13.86 14.83
C ALA A 53 7.24 -13.39 13.47
N ILE A 54 6.10 -12.71 13.49
CA ILE A 54 5.51 -12.00 12.34
C ILE A 54 5.02 -10.63 12.80
N GLY A 55 4.80 -9.73 11.84
CA GLY A 55 4.19 -8.44 12.10
C GLY A 55 5.03 -7.54 13.02
N HIS A 56 4.39 -6.88 13.97
CA HIS A 56 5.04 -5.97 14.92
C HIS A 56 6.19 -6.63 15.67
N ALA A 57 6.00 -7.84 16.18
CA ALA A 57 7.05 -8.57 16.91
C ALA A 57 8.28 -8.84 16.04
N ALA A 58 8.11 -9.13 14.76
CA ALA A 58 9.23 -9.30 13.83
C ALA A 58 9.87 -7.94 13.45
N LYS A 59 9.08 -6.88 13.30
CA LYS A 59 9.57 -5.51 13.02
C LYS A 59 10.46 -4.99 14.16
N GLU A 60 10.12 -5.26 15.40
CA GLU A 60 10.96 -4.89 16.55
C GLU A 60 12.36 -5.52 16.52
N MET A 61 12.51 -6.68 15.89
CA MET A 61 13.78 -7.37 15.71
C MET A 61 14.63 -6.80 14.58
N GLU A 62 14.03 -6.02 13.66
CA GLU A 62 14.72 -5.49 12.48
C GLU A 62 15.89 -4.56 12.88
N GLY A 63 17.09 -4.86 12.40
CA GLY A 63 18.31 -4.14 12.74
C GLY A 63 18.87 -4.40 14.15
N ARG A 64 18.23 -5.29 14.95
CA ARG A 64 18.62 -5.62 16.33
C ARG A 64 18.72 -7.12 16.57
N ALA A 65 18.33 -7.92 15.59
CA ALA A 65 18.32 -9.37 15.70
C ALA A 65 19.75 -9.94 15.79
N PRO A 66 20.01 -10.94 16.67
CA PRO A 66 21.26 -11.66 16.66
C PRO A 66 21.39 -12.51 15.38
N GLU A 67 22.61 -12.93 15.01
CA GLU A 67 22.92 -13.68 13.77
C GLU A 67 22.06 -14.94 13.56
N ARG A 68 21.57 -15.53 14.65
CA ARG A 68 20.67 -16.70 14.61
C ARG A 68 19.24 -16.37 14.16
N ILE A 69 18.90 -15.08 14.00
CA ILE A 69 17.56 -14.62 13.57
C ILE A 69 17.71 -13.80 12.28
N ARG A 70 17.03 -14.24 11.24
CA ARG A 70 16.91 -13.52 9.98
C ARG A 70 15.55 -12.85 9.91
N VAL A 71 15.54 -11.52 9.83
CA VAL A 71 14.33 -10.73 9.61
C VAL A 71 14.18 -10.47 8.11
N VAL A 72 12.99 -10.74 7.55
CA VAL A 72 12.71 -10.67 6.13
C VAL A 72 11.46 -9.81 5.90
N ARG A 73 11.53 -8.92 4.93
CA ARG A 73 10.38 -8.23 4.34
C ARG A 73 9.96 -9.01 3.09
N PRO A 74 8.81 -9.72 3.13
CA PRO A 74 8.40 -10.60 2.02
C PRO A 74 8.05 -9.85 0.75
N LEU A 75 7.74 -8.54 0.86
CA LEU A 75 7.44 -7.68 -0.27
C LEU A 75 8.42 -6.51 -0.33
N GLN A 76 8.85 -6.18 -1.53
CA GLN A 76 9.69 -5.02 -1.82
C GLN A 76 9.16 -4.33 -3.08
N ARG A 77 9.00 -3.01 -3.03
CA ARG A 77 8.53 -2.21 -4.17
C ARG A 77 7.24 -2.76 -4.81
N GLY A 78 6.31 -3.25 -3.98
CA GLY A 78 5.04 -3.81 -4.43
C GLY A 78 5.10 -5.23 -4.98
N THR A 79 6.25 -5.91 -4.92
CA THR A 79 6.45 -7.25 -5.46
C THR A 79 6.88 -8.24 -4.38
N ILE A 80 6.56 -9.52 -4.54
CA ILE A 80 6.99 -10.57 -3.61
C ILE A 80 8.48 -10.86 -3.87
N SER A 81 9.31 -10.57 -2.87
CA SER A 81 10.76 -10.85 -2.86
C SER A 81 11.10 -12.17 -2.17
N ASP A 82 10.27 -12.60 -1.21
CA ASP A 82 10.38 -13.90 -0.54
C ASP A 82 8.99 -14.56 -0.47
N PHE A 83 8.78 -15.53 -1.35
CA PHE A 83 7.50 -16.23 -1.49
C PHE A 83 7.09 -16.97 -0.21
N ARG A 84 8.04 -17.67 0.42
CA ARG A 84 7.77 -18.43 1.63
C ARG A 84 7.38 -17.52 2.80
N ALA A 85 8.07 -16.40 2.93
CA ALA A 85 7.74 -15.39 3.94
C ALA A 85 6.35 -14.77 3.67
N ALA A 86 6.02 -14.44 2.41
CA ALA A 86 4.72 -13.92 2.04
C ALA A 86 3.59 -14.93 2.34
N GLN A 87 3.75 -16.18 1.93
CA GLN A 87 2.81 -17.26 2.20
C GLN A 87 2.56 -17.45 3.70
N THR A 88 3.65 -17.49 4.46
CA THR A 88 3.58 -17.62 5.91
C THR A 88 2.86 -16.45 6.58
N LEU A 89 3.21 -15.22 6.19
CA LEU A 89 2.59 -14.02 6.72
C LEU A 89 1.08 -14.03 6.48
N VAL A 90 0.66 -14.25 5.23
CA VAL A 90 -0.76 -14.30 4.85
C VAL A 90 -1.50 -15.38 5.64
N ALA A 91 -0.97 -16.62 5.67
CA ALA A 91 -1.59 -17.72 6.38
C ALA A 91 -1.80 -17.41 7.87
N ARG A 92 -0.75 -16.95 8.54
CA ARG A 92 -0.80 -16.62 9.98
C ARG A 92 -1.72 -15.44 10.29
N LEU A 93 -1.77 -14.41 9.44
CA LEU A 93 -2.63 -13.25 9.66
C LEU A 93 -4.10 -13.61 9.39
N VAL A 94 -4.40 -14.38 8.36
CA VAL A 94 -5.75 -14.88 8.10
C VAL A 94 -6.22 -15.81 9.22
N ASP A 95 -5.37 -16.74 9.67
CA ASP A 95 -5.68 -17.62 10.80
C ASP A 95 -5.98 -16.81 12.08
N ARG A 96 -5.17 -15.77 12.39
CA ARG A 96 -5.42 -14.89 13.53
C ARG A 96 -6.72 -14.10 13.41
N ALA A 97 -7.04 -13.60 12.21
CA ALA A 97 -8.28 -12.89 11.95
C ALA A 97 -9.51 -13.80 12.16
N LEU A 98 -9.38 -15.07 11.83
CA LEU A 98 -10.46 -16.06 11.88
C LEU A 98 -10.50 -16.89 13.17
N ALA A 99 -9.51 -16.79 14.05
CA ALA A 99 -9.14 -17.72 15.13
C ALA A 99 -10.24 -18.21 16.07
N SER A 100 -11.48 -17.71 15.99
CA SER A 100 -12.58 -18.20 16.83
C SER A 100 -13.95 -18.26 16.14
N ARG A 101 -14.06 -17.88 14.88
CA ARG A 101 -15.36 -17.58 14.27
C ARG A 101 -15.75 -18.41 13.06
N ALA A 102 -14.78 -18.87 12.26
CA ALA A 102 -15.08 -19.52 10.99
C ALA A 102 -15.31 -21.03 11.13
N ARG A 103 -16.51 -21.47 10.79
CA ARG A 103 -16.81 -22.91 10.61
C ARG A 103 -16.53 -23.38 9.17
N LEU A 104 -16.43 -22.46 8.22
CA LEU A 104 -16.13 -22.72 6.82
C LEU A 104 -14.97 -21.84 6.35
N ALA A 105 -14.23 -22.35 5.37
CA ALA A 105 -13.13 -21.61 4.76
C ALA A 105 -13.59 -20.25 4.18
N PRO A 106 -12.80 -19.16 4.34
CA PRO A 106 -13.19 -17.82 3.96
C PRO A 106 -13.30 -17.64 2.45
N ARG A 107 -14.14 -16.69 2.04
CA ARG A 107 -14.09 -16.07 0.73
C ARG A 107 -13.13 -14.88 0.81
N LEU A 108 -12.20 -14.75 -0.12
CA LEU A 108 -11.13 -13.75 -0.03
C LEU A 108 -10.98 -12.98 -1.35
N VAL A 109 -10.89 -11.67 -1.25
CA VAL A 109 -10.40 -10.79 -2.30
C VAL A 109 -9.00 -10.31 -1.92
N ALA A 110 -8.03 -10.57 -2.79
CA ALA A 110 -6.67 -10.03 -2.67
C ALA A 110 -6.45 -8.91 -3.68
N CYS A 111 -5.79 -7.85 -3.23
CA CYS A 111 -5.45 -6.73 -4.08
C CYS A 111 -4.11 -6.97 -4.77
N ILE A 112 -4.02 -6.61 -6.05
CA ILE A 112 -2.81 -6.76 -6.86
C ILE A 112 -2.37 -5.38 -7.34
N PRO A 113 -1.08 -5.00 -7.09
CA PRO A 113 -0.53 -3.76 -7.59
C PRO A 113 -0.46 -3.69 -9.12
N GLY A 114 -0.59 -2.49 -9.67
CA GLY A 114 -0.52 -2.23 -11.11
C GLY A 114 0.82 -2.50 -11.77
N CYS A 115 1.88 -2.57 -10.97
CA CYS A 115 3.20 -2.93 -11.46
C CYS A 115 3.47 -4.45 -11.46
N ALA A 116 2.57 -5.27 -10.89
CA ALA A 116 2.79 -6.70 -10.76
C ALA A 116 2.86 -7.41 -12.12
N THR A 117 3.80 -8.33 -12.24
CA THR A 117 3.96 -9.25 -13.38
C THR A 117 3.08 -10.48 -13.23
N ASP A 118 2.92 -11.27 -14.28
CA ASP A 118 2.17 -12.56 -14.25
C ASP A 118 2.69 -13.51 -13.17
N ILE A 119 4.01 -13.54 -12.98
CA ILE A 119 4.66 -14.39 -11.99
C ILE A 119 4.30 -13.92 -10.58
N GLU A 120 4.33 -12.63 -10.34
CA GLU A 120 3.98 -12.01 -9.05
C GLU A 120 2.50 -12.19 -8.73
N CYS A 121 1.61 -12.04 -9.72
CA CYS A 121 0.18 -12.34 -9.56
C CYS A 121 -0.04 -13.80 -9.14
N LYS A 122 0.65 -14.74 -9.79
CA LYS A 122 0.60 -16.16 -9.43
C LYS A 122 1.16 -16.43 -8.03
N ALA A 123 2.21 -15.71 -7.63
CA ALA A 123 2.79 -15.83 -6.30
C ALA A 123 1.82 -15.37 -5.21
N VAL A 124 1.13 -14.24 -5.40
CA VAL A 124 0.05 -13.79 -4.50
C VAL A 124 -1.08 -14.83 -4.45
N GLU A 125 -1.49 -15.35 -5.61
CA GLU A 125 -2.52 -16.41 -5.68
C GLU A 125 -2.15 -17.63 -4.84
N GLN A 126 -0.94 -18.12 -5.00
CA GLN A 126 -0.47 -19.29 -4.26
C GLN A 126 -0.38 -19.03 -2.76
N ALA A 127 0.11 -17.83 -2.36
CA ALA A 127 0.17 -17.45 -0.95
C ALA A 127 -1.21 -17.42 -0.29
N VAL A 128 -2.20 -16.84 -0.98
CA VAL A 128 -3.58 -16.74 -0.49
C VAL A 128 -4.29 -18.10 -0.47
N ARG A 129 -4.10 -18.94 -1.49
CA ARG A 129 -4.66 -20.31 -1.50
C ARG A 129 -4.11 -21.17 -0.38
N ALA A 130 -2.83 -21.03 -0.07
CA ALA A 130 -2.19 -21.73 1.02
C ALA A 130 -2.69 -21.30 2.41
N ALA A 131 -3.27 -20.09 2.52
CA ALA A 131 -3.98 -19.64 3.71
C ALA A 131 -5.37 -20.27 3.89
N GLY A 132 -5.76 -21.26 3.04
CA GLY A 132 -6.99 -22.04 3.18
C GLY A 132 -8.25 -21.34 2.65
N ALA A 133 -8.15 -20.28 1.85
CA ALA A 133 -9.31 -19.63 1.26
C ALA A 133 -10.05 -20.57 0.28
N ARG A 134 -11.37 -20.73 0.48
CA ARG A 134 -12.23 -21.53 -0.39
C ARG A 134 -12.44 -20.91 -1.77
N TYR A 135 -12.55 -19.57 -1.77
CA TYR A 135 -12.77 -18.78 -2.97
C TYR A 135 -11.85 -17.58 -2.91
N THR A 136 -11.08 -17.38 -3.96
CA THR A 136 -10.19 -16.23 -4.08
C THR A 136 -10.48 -15.53 -5.38
N THR A 137 -10.59 -14.22 -5.31
CA THR A 137 -10.61 -13.36 -6.48
C THR A 137 -9.58 -12.24 -6.31
N TYR A 138 -9.17 -11.65 -7.40
CA TYR A 138 -8.16 -10.60 -7.42
C TYR A 138 -8.78 -9.35 -7.99
N VAL A 139 -8.39 -8.19 -7.44
CA VAL A 139 -8.81 -6.89 -7.94
C VAL A 139 -7.59 -5.95 -8.01
N PRO A 140 -7.60 -5.00 -8.95
CA PRO A 140 -6.61 -3.94 -8.97
C PRO A 140 -6.61 -3.16 -7.65
N GLN A 141 -5.43 -2.94 -7.08
CA GLN A 141 -5.28 -2.23 -5.80
C GLN A 141 -5.89 -0.83 -5.86
N ALA A 142 -5.68 -0.10 -6.97
CA ALA A 142 -6.27 1.23 -7.17
C ALA A 142 -7.80 1.21 -7.17
N LEU A 143 -8.43 0.18 -7.76
CA LEU A 143 -9.89 0.07 -7.77
C LEU A 143 -10.44 -0.26 -6.38
N ALA A 144 -9.77 -1.17 -5.65
CA ALA A 144 -10.10 -1.44 -4.26
C ALA A 144 -9.93 -0.18 -3.39
N ALA A 145 -8.84 0.57 -3.59
CA ALA A 145 -8.62 1.84 -2.89
C ALA A 145 -9.77 2.83 -3.11
N ALA A 146 -10.26 2.95 -4.36
CA ALA A 146 -11.37 3.84 -4.70
C ALA A 146 -12.67 3.44 -3.99
N VAL A 147 -13.06 2.16 -4.08
CA VAL A 147 -14.24 1.63 -3.37
C VAL A 147 -14.10 1.84 -1.85
N GLY A 148 -12.94 1.53 -1.30
CA GLY A 148 -12.68 1.74 0.12
C GLY A 148 -12.61 3.21 0.53
N ALA A 149 -12.25 4.12 -0.35
CA ALA A 149 -12.34 5.57 -0.12
C ALA A 149 -13.78 6.09 -0.17
N GLY A 150 -14.76 5.26 -0.54
CA GLY A 150 -16.17 5.64 -0.66
C GLY A 150 -16.52 6.28 -2.00
N LEU A 151 -15.66 6.14 -3.02
CA LEU A 151 -15.97 6.61 -4.35
C LEU A 151 -17.01 5.69 -5.02
N ASP A 152 -18.02 6.28 -5.67
CA ASP A 152 -18.98 5.52 -6.47
C ASP A 152 -18.37 5.13 -7.81
N VAL A 153 -17.67 4.00 -7.82
CA VAL A 153 -16.99 3.49 -9.02
C VAL A 153 -17.96 3.00 -10.11
N LEU A 154 -19.26 2.88 -9.81
CA LEU A 154 -20.31 2.52 -10.78
C LEU A 154 -20.84 3.74 -11.54
N GLU A 155 -20.59 4.94 -11.03
CA GLU A 155 -21.01 6.19 -11.65
C GLU A 155 -20.36 6.37 -13.03
N LEU A 156 -21.08 7.07 -13.94
CA LEU A 156 -20.54 7.41 -15.27
C LEU A 156 -19.42 8.45 -15.18
N ARG A 157 -19.51 9.36 -14.19
CA ARG A 157 -18.51 10.40 -13.96
C ARG A 157 -17.17 9.79 -13.55
N ALA A 158 -16.13 10.18 -14.25
CA ALA A 158 -14.79 9.73 -13.92
C ALA A 158 -14.28 10.33 -12.60
N GLN A 159 -13.53 9.52 -11.86
CA GLN A 159 -12.93 9.87 -10.57
C GLN A 159 -11.46 9.45 -10.56
N MET A 160 -10.61 10.22 -9.91
CA MET A 160 -9.19 9.90 -9.83
C MET A 160 -8.80 9.49 -8.41
N ILE A 161 -8.11 8.36 -8.32
CA ILE A 161 -7.53 7.83 -7.09
C ILE A 161 -6.01 7.77 -7.19
N VAL A 162 -5.32 8.17 -6.13
CA VAL A 162 -3.87 8.02 -5.98
C VAL A 162 -3.60 7.29 -4.68
N ASN A 163 -3.14 6.04 -4.78
CA ASN A 163 -2.79 5.22 -3.63
C ASN A 163 -1.28 5.22 -3.42
N ILE A 164 -0.80 5.88 -2.36
CA ILE A 164 0.62 6.01 -2.03
C ILE A 164 0.93 5.05 -0.89
N GLY A 165 1.40 3.85 -1.25
CA GLY A 165 1.73 2.78 -0.32
C GLY A 165 3.15 2.86 0.24
N GLY A 166 3.63 1.76 0.84
CA GLY A 166 5.00 1.63 1.32
C GLY A 166 6.02 1.52 0.18
N GLY A 167 5.73 0.68 -0.83
CA GLY A 167 6.67 0.41 -1.94
C GLY A 167 6.25 0.98 -3.28
N THR A 168 4.98 1.37 -3.46
CA THR A 168 4.42 1.81 -4.73
C THR A 168 3.49 2.99 -4.58
N THR A 169 3.37 3.77 -5.67
CA THR A 169 2.30 4.75 -5.85
C THR A 169 1.51 4.37 -7.08
N GLU A 170 0.21 4.18 -6.92
CA GLU A 170 -0.73 3.88 -8.00
C GLU A 170 -1.65 5.06 -8.27
N ILE A 171 -1.74 5.45 -9.53
CA ILE A 171 -2.56 6.55 -10.01
C ILE A 171 -3.56 5.95 -11.00
N ALA A 172 -4.86 6.09 -10.73
CA ALA A 172 -5.88 5.55 -11.62
C ALA A 172 -7.04 6.53 -11.81
N ILE A 173 -7.56 6.58 -13.03
CA ILE A 173 -8.83 7.22 -13.37
C ILE A 173 -9.84 6.09 -13.56
N ILE A 174 -10.95 6.17 -12.83
CA ILE A 174 -11.96 5.12 -12.74
C ILE A 174 -13.31 5.72 -13.14
N GLY A 175 -14.08 4.99 -13.91
CA GLY A 175 -15.47 5.31 -14.26
C GLY A 175 -16.19 4.07 -14.75
N THR A 176 -17.50 3.97 -14.49
CA THR A 176 -18.35 2.86 -14.92
C THR A 176 -17.84 1.48 -14.49
N ALA A 177 -17.33 1.39 -13.24
CA ALA A 177 -16.70 0.20 -12.63
C ALA A 177 -15.44 -0.32 -13.37
N GLY A 178 -14.81 0.50 -14.19
CA GLY A 178 -13.60 0.17 -14.93
C GLY A 178 -12.49 1.18 -14.72
N ILE A 179 -11.26 0.75 -14.95
CA ILE A 179 -10.10 1.64 -15.00
C ILE A 179 -9.99 2.19 -16.41
N ILE A 180 -10.17 3.50 -16.55
CA ILE A 180 -10.03 4.23 -17.82
C ILE A 180 -8.55 4.41 -18.15
N ARG A 181 -7.75 4.75 -17.11
CA ARG A 181 -6.32 5.01 -17.25
C ARG A 181 -5.60 4.70 -15.95
N MET A 182 -4.38 4.22 -16.04
CA MET A 182 -3.58 3.91 -14.86
C MET A 182 -2.09 4.13 -15.11
N SER A 183 -1.40 4.53 -14.05
CA SER A 183 0.07 4.55 -13.94
C SER A 183 0.48 4.01 -12.59
N SER A 184 1.63 3.37 -12.52
CA SER A 184 2.19 2.85 -11.27
C SER A 184 3.68 3.17 -11.21
N LEU A 185 4.11 3.69 -10.07
CA LEU A 185 5.50 4.00 -9.75
C LEU A 185 5.99 3.03 -8.67
N GLN A 186 7.21 2.52 -8.79
CA GLN A 186 7.88 1.79 -7.71
C GLN A 186 8.51 2.77 -6.69
N LEU A 187 7.69 3.69 -6.21
CA LEU A 187 8.02 4.75 -5.26
C LEU A 187 6.90 4.85 -4.23
N GLY A 188 7.25 4.83 -2.95
CA GLY A 188 6.34 4.95 -1.83
C GLY A 188 7.08 5.29 -0.54
N GLY A 189 6.55 4.91 0.61
CA GLY A 189 7.12 5.21 1.93
C GLY A 189 8.57 4.80 2.10
N ASP A 190 8.95 3.62 1.58
CA ASP A 190 10.31 3.08 1.68
C ASP A 190 11.34 3.94 0.92
N PHE A 191 10.92 4.58 -0.18
CA PHE A 191 11.78 5.51 -0.91
C PHE A 191 12.11 6.73 -0.03
N PHE A 192 11.13 7.30 0.63
CA PHE A 192 11.33 8.43 1.54
C PHE A 192 12.21 8.06 2.74
N ASP A 193 12.00 6.87 3.33
CA ASP A 193 12.82 6.38 4.43
C ASP A 193 14.29 6.26 4.01
N ASN A 194 14.54 5.68 2.84
CA ASN A 194 15.89 5.58 2.29
C ASN A 194 16.50 6.95 1.98
N ALA A 195 15.73 7.88 1.42
CA ALA A 195 16.20 9.24 1.14
C ALA A 195 16.65 9.97 2.42
N ILE A 196 15.90 9.82 3.52
CA ILE A 196 16.26 10.36 4.84
C ILE A 196 17.56 9.73 5.35
N VAL A 197 17.70 8.40 5.25
CA VAL A 197 18.94 7.69 5.64
C VAL A 197 20.13 8.21 4.84
N GLN A 198 20.00 8.35 3.52
CA GLN A 198 21.10 8.83 2.66
C GLN A 198 21.45 10.30 2.94
N LYS A 199 20.45 11.16 3.16
CA LYS A 199 20.66 12.57 3.50
C LYS A 199 21.47 12.72 4.81
N LEU A 200 21.12 11.95 5.86
CA LEU A 200 21.86 11.93 7.12
C LEU A 200 23.25 11.31 6.97
N ARG A 201 23.38 10.24 6.17
CA ARG A 201 24.67 9.61 5.90
C ARG A 201 25.63 10.55 5.17
N ALA A 202 25.14 11.36 4.24
CA ALA A 202 25.91 12.43 3.59
C ALA A 202 26.45 13.46 4.60
N GLN A 203 25.72 13.66 5.70
CA GLN A 203 26.17 14.48 6.84
C GLN A 203 26.96 13.68 7.90
N ARG A 204 27.56 12.55 7.52
CA ARG A 204 28.37 11.70 8.39
C ARG A 204 27.67 11.14 9.61
N PHE A 205 26.33 10.97 9.54
CA PHE A 205 25.53 10.42 10.62
C PHE A 205 24.61 9.31 10.08
N THR A 206 24.66 8.10 10.68
CA THR A 206 23.86 6.97 10.22
C THR A 206 22.78 6.60 11.22
N ILE A 207 21.59 6.31 10.69
CA ILE A 207 20.42 5.86 11.45
C ILE A 207 19.86 4.56 10.85
N GLY A 208 19.09 3.82 11.63
CA GLY A 208 18.36 2.64 11.16
C GLY A 208 17.07 3.00 10.42
N ALA A 209 16.54 2.05 9.62
CA ALA A 209 15.33 2.22 8.83
C ALA A 209 14.10 2.61 9.68
N GLN A 210 13.94 2.00 10.85
CA GLN A 210 12.83 2.34 11.77
C GLN A 210 12.90 3.79 12.26
N THR A 211 14.12 4.32 12.49
CA THR A 211 14.31 5.71 12.88
C THR A 211 13.97 6.65 11.72
N ALA A 212 14.33 6.29 10.49
CA ALA A 212 13.98 7.05 9.29
C ALA A 212 12.46 7.07 9.04
N GLU A 213 11.79 5.92 9.16
CA GLU A 213 10.32 5.82 9.08
C GLU A 213 9.65 6.73 10.14
N ARG A 214 10.14 6.72 11.37
CA ARG A 214 9.64 7.61 12.42
C ARG A 214 9.82 9.10 12.05
N LEU A 215 11.01 9.49 11.57
CA LEU A 215 11.27 10.86 11.13
C LEU A 215 10.36 11.28 9.98
N LYS A 216 10.14 10.40 8.98
CA LYS A 216 9.17 10.65 7.91
C LYS A 216 7.77 10.92 8.43
N ILE A 217 7.30 10.12 9.40
CA ILE A 217 5.95 10.25 9.96
C ILE A 217 5.82 11.51 10.82
N GLU A 218 6.83 11.82 11.64
CA GLU A 218 6.80 12.95 12.58
C GLU A 218 7.09 14.30 11.92
N LEU A 219 8.03 14.36 10.96
CA LEU A 219 8.58 15.59 10.40
C LEU A 219 8.42 15.72 8.88
N GLY A 220 7.96 14.67 8.18
CA GLY A 220 7.82 14.68 6.72
C GLY A 220 6.72 15.63 6.26
N TYR A 221 7.02 16.43 5.23
CA TYR A 221 6.07 17.35 4.61
C TYR A 221 6.33 17.52 3.12
N ALA A 222 5.33 18.05 2.41
CA ALA A 222 5.41 18.46 1.02
C ALA A 222 5.12 19.97 0.91
N GLY A 223 5.86 20.67 0.05
CA GLY A 223 5.69 22.09 -0.15
C GLY A 223 6.21 22.94 1.02
N ARG A 224 5.32 23.67 1.71
CA ARG A 224 5.70 24.57 2.80
C ARG A 224 5.89 23.82 4.12
N ALA A 225 7.00 24.08 4.80
CA ALA A 225 7.29 23.56 6.12
C ALA A 225 6.21 23.94 7.15
N PRO A 226 5.64 22.95 7.87
CA PRO A 226 4.55 23.19 8.81
C PRO A 226 4.99 23.80 10.15
N GLY A 227 6.29 23.88 10.44
CA GLY A 227 6.82 24.45 11.70
C GLY A 227 6.86 23.43 12.84
N LEU A 228 7.09 22.15 12.54
CA LEU A 228 7.18 21.05 13.53
C LEU A 228 8.51 21.07 14.33
N GLY A 229 9.50 21.88 13.88
CA GLY A 229 10.80 21.98 14.54
C GLY A 229 11.74 20.84 14.19
N GLY A 230 12.06 19.97 15.16
CA GLY A 230 12.99 18.87 15.00
C GLY A 230 12.73 17.73 15.97
N ALA A 231 13.40 16.60 15.74
CA ALA A 231 13.36 15.43 16.61
C ALA A 231 14.77 14.95 16.97
N ILE A 232 14.97 14.56 18.22
CA ILE A 232 16.22 13.94 18.65
C ILE A 232 16.22 12.48 18.26
N VAL A 233 17.28 12.04 17.59
CA VAL A 233 17.49 10.65 17.19
C VAL A 233 18.84 10.15 17.64
N ASN A 234 18.91 8.87 17.98
CA ASN A 234 20.15 8.18 18.26
C ASN A 234 20.66 7.52 16.98
N GLY A 235 21.93 7.70 16.70
CA GLY A 235 22.59 7.15 15.51
C GLY A 235 24.08 6.96 15.76
N ASN A 236 24.82 6.65 14.70
CA ASN A 236 26.26 6.54 14.76
C ASN A 236 26.90 7.72 14.01
N ASP A 237 27.68 8.50 14.74
CA ASP A 237 28.49 9.59 14.21
C ASP A 237 29.75 9.00 13.59
N LEU A 238 29.89 9.14 12.26
CA LEU A 238 30.97 8.53 11.48
C LEU A 238 32.31 9.25 11.68
N ASP A 239 32.31 10.51 12.12
CA ASP A 239 33.52 11.28 12.39
C ASP A 239 34.04 11.00 13.79
N ALA A 240 33.11 10.87 14.74
CA ALA A 240 33.46 10.51 16.13
C ALA A 240 33.65 9.00 16.33
N HIS A 241 33.26 8.16 15.35
CA HIS A 241 33.25 6.69 15.44
C HIS A 241 32.49 6.18 16.70
N ALA A 242 31.40 6.85 17.07
CA ALA A 242 30.67 6.55 18.31
C ALA A 242 29.17 6.82 18.17
N PRO A 243 28.33 6.09 18.93
CA PRO A 243 26.92 6.41 19.05
C PRO A 243 26.71 7.81 19.65
N ARG A 244 25.82 8.59 19.03
CA ARG A 244 25.45 9.95 19.51
C ARG A 244 23.97 10.22 19.32
N ALA A 245 23.43 11.09 20.15
CA ALA A 245 22.15 11.75 19.91
C ALA A 245 22.37 12.99 19.04
N ARG A 246 21.48 13.19 18.07
CA ARG A 246 21.49 14.35 17.17
C ARG A 246 20.08 14.85 16.94
N GLU A 247 19.90 16.15 16.92
CA GLU A 247 18.67 16.78 16.48
C GLU A 247 18.61 16.79 14.94
N VAL A 248 17.48 16.34 14.41
CA VAL A 248 17.18 16.34 12.97
C VAL A 248 16.01 17.30 12.74
N SER A 249 16.23 18.35 11.96
CA SER A 249 15.21 19.34 11.67
C SER A 249 14.19 18.85 10.64
N GLU A 250 12.98 19.41 10.67
CA GLU A 250 11.96 19.16 9.64
C GLU A 250 12.45 19.54 8.24
N SER A 251 13.25 20.62 8.11
CA SER A 251 13.79 21.07 6.82
C SER A 251 14.68 19.99 6.18
N LEU A 252 15.53 19.33 6.98
CA LEU A 252 16.36 18.23 6.49
C LEU A 252 15.53 17.06 5.98
N VAL A 253 14.45 16.71 6.70
CA VAL A 253 13.54 15.63 6.30
C VAL A 253 12.76 16.01 5.06
N GLY A 254 12.22 17.23 4.98
CA GLY A 254 11.51 17.76 3.81
C GLY A 254 12.39 17.78 2.57
N GLU A 255 13.63 18.31 2.67
CA GLU A 255 14.60 18.30 1.57
C GLU A 255 14.95 16.87 1.10
N ALA A 256 15.05 15.90 2.03
CA ALA A 256 15.30 14.52 1.67
C ALA A 256 14.12 13.90 0.89
N MET A 257 12.89 14.33 1.17
CA MET A 257 11.69 13.79 0.54
C MET A 257 11.30 14.50 -0.76
N GLU A 258 11.86 15.67 -1.05
CA GLU A 258 11.46 16.55 -2.18
C GLU A 258 11.48 15.83 -3.53
N GLU A 259 12.54 15.11 -3.83
CA GLU A 259 12.68 14.36 -5.10
C GLU A 259 11.56 13.36 -5.32
N GLY A 260 11.22 12.57 -4.27
CA GLY A 260 10.15 11.58 -4.37
C GLY A 260 8.77 12.22 -4.51
N ILE A 261 8.52 13.33 -3.82
CA ILE A 261 7.29 14.12 -3.95
C ILE A 261 7.16 14.65 -5.38
N GLU A 262 8.24 15.23 -5.91
CA GLU A 262 8.30 15.73 -7.29
C GLU A 262 7.93 14.63 -8.31
N HIS A 263 8.48 13.43 -8.15
CA HIS A 263 8.17 12.30 -9.02
C HIS A 263 6.69 11.89 -8.98
N ILE A 264 6.09 11.86 -7.78
CA ILE A 264 4.66 11.57 -7.63
C ILE A 264 3.82 12.63 -8.34
N VAL A 265 4.10 13.91 -8.10
CA VAL A 265 3.33 15.01 -8.69
C VAL A 265 3.46 15.03 -10.22
N ARG A 266 4.66 14.82 -10.75
CA ARG A 266 4.87 14.69 -12.21
C ARG A 266 4.11 13.53 -12.82
N ALA A 267 4.08 12.38 -12.13
CA ALA A 267 3.34 11.22 -12.63
C ALA A 267 1.82 11.49 -12.65
N ILE A 268 1.28 12.17 -11.65
CA ILE A 268 -0.12 12.57 -11.62
C ILE A 268 -0.42 13.54 -12.79
N ALA A 269 0.42 14.57 -12.98
CA ALA A 269 0.28 15.51 -14.10
C ALA A 269 0.33 14.80 -15.45
N ALA A 270 1.27 13.87 -15.64
CA ALA A 270 1.38 13.10 -16.89
C ALA A 270 0.15 12.20 -17.17
N VAL A 271 -0.53 11.70 -16.13
CA VAL A 271 -1.79 10.97 -16.29
C VAL A 271 -2.91 11.93 -16.72
N LEU A 272 -2.99 13.12 -16.10
CA LEU A 272 -3.99 14.14 -16.44
C LEU A 272 -3.82 14.66 -17.87
N GLU A 273 -2.60 14.99 -18.29
CA GLU A 273 -2.28 15.48 -19.65
C GLU A 273 -2.70 14.52 -20.75
N ARG A 274 -2.66 13.21 -20.49
CA ARG A 274 -3.03 12.18 -21.46
C ARG A 274 -4.50 11.77 -21.36
N THR A 275 -5.27 12.44 -20.50
CA THR A 275 -6.68 12.12 -20.26
C THR A 275 -7.56 12.80 -21.33
N PRO A 276 -8.56 12.07 -21.92
CA PRO A 276 -9.50 12.66 -22.87
C PRO A 276 -10.23 13.86 -22.24
N PRO A 277 -10.57 14.90 -23.05
CA PRO A 277 -11.16 16.14 -22.54
C PRO A 277 -12.42 15.96 -21.70
N ASP A 278 -13.34 15.07 -22.10
CA ASP A 278 -14.58 14.83 -21.36
C ASP A 278 -14.30 14.21 -19.98
N VAL A 279 -13.37 13.25 -19.92
CA VAL A 279 -12.92 12.65 -18.65
C VAL A 279 -12.19 13.66 -17.80
N ALA A 280 -11.36 14.53 -18.39
CA ALA A 280 -10.66 15.58 -17.67
C ALA A 280 -11.63 16.60 -17.04
N ALA A 281 -12.73 16.92 -17.73
CA ALA A 281 -13.80 17.76 -17.20
C ALA A 281 -14.42 17.16 -15.92
N ASP A 282 -14.70 15.85 -15.93
CA ASP A 282 -15.19 15.15 -14.74
C ASP A 282 -14.22 15.28 -13.54
N LEU A 283 -12.90 15.20 -13.80
CA LEU A 283 -11.88 15.26 -12.76
C LEU A 283 -11.75 16.66 -12.11
N ILE A 284 -12.11 17.74 -12.82
CA ILE A 284 -12.16 19.08 -12.24
C ILE A 284 -13.23 19.14 -11.14
N GLU A 285 -14.36 18.47 -11.34
CA GLU A 285 -15.46 18.42 -10.37
C GLU A 285 -15.22 17.40 -9.27
N SER A 286 -14.83 16.15 -9.62
CA SER A 286 -14.64 15.05 -8.68
C SER A 286 -13.36 15.19 -7.85
N GLY A 287 -12.32 15.81 -8.42
CA GLY A 287 -11.03 15.96 -7.76
C GLY A 287 -10.16 14.69 -7.77
N ILE A 288 -9.08 14.74 -7.00
CA ILE A 288 -8.13 13.64 -6.78
C ILE A 288 -8.27 13.15 -5.35
N THR A 289 -8.57 11.88 -5.16
CA THR A 289 -8.63 11.25 -3.83
C THR A 289 -7.32 10.52 -3.54
N LEU A 290 -6.68 10.85 -2.42
CA LEU A 290 -5.41 10.27 -1.97
C LEU A 290 -5.67 9.21 -0.92
N THR A 291 -5.02 8.04 -1.04
CA THR A 291 -5.09 6.92 -0.11
C THR A 291 -3.70 6.33 0.15
N GLY A 292 -3.63 5.40 1.08
CA GLY A 292 -2.36 4.81 1.53
C GLY A 292 -1.63 5.67 2.56
N GLY A 293 -0.58 5.13 3.15
CA GLY A 293 0.18 5.81 4.22
C GLY A 293 0.89 7.09 3.76
N GLY A 294 1.36 7.12 2.50
CA GLY A 294 2.00 8.31 1.92
C GLY A 294 1.04 9.49 1.72
N ALA A 295 -0.26 9.24 1.61
CA ALA A 295 -1.27 10.30 1.53
C ALA A 295 -1.32 11.17 2.80
N LEU A 296 -0.82 10.65 3.93
CA LEU A 296 -0.79 11.34 5.23
C LEU A 296 0.40 12.30 5.38
N ILE A 297 1.31 12.37 4.41
CA ILE A 297 2.41 13.35 4.41
C ILE A 297 1.81 14.75 4.45
N ALA A 298 2.23 15.54 5.44
CA ALA A 298 1.72 16.90 5.65
C ALA A 298 1.89 17.76 4.38
N GLY A 299 0.85 18.47 3.98
CA GLY A 299 0.88 19.34 2.81
C GLY A 299 0.81 18.66 1.45
N LEU A 300 0.93 17.33 1.33
CA LEU A 300 1.00 16.63 0.04
C LEU A 300 -0.26 16.84 -0.83
N ALA A 301 -1.45 16.80 -0.23
CA ALA A 301 -2.69 17.07 -0.96
C ALA A 301 -2.73 18.51 -1.52
N ALA A 302 -2.27 19.49 -0.72
CA ALA A 302 -2.20 20.88 -1.17
C ALA A 302 -1.17 21.06 -2.29
N GLU A 303 -0.01 20.42 -2.18
CA GLU A 303 1.05 20.45 -3.20
C GLU A 303 0.57 19.83 -4.53
N ILE A 304 -0.08 18.67 -4.49
CA ILE A 304 -0.68 18.05 -5.67
C ILE A 304 -1.74 18.97 -6.27
N GLY A 305 -2.67 19.50 -5.45
CA GLY A 305 -3.74 20.36 -5.92
C GLY A 305 -3.22 21.66 -6.55
N GLY A 306 -2.22 22.29 -5.94
CA GLY A 306 -1.62 23.52 -6.45
C GLY A 306 -0.89 23.33 -7.78
N ARG A 307 -0.24 22.18 -7.97
CA ARG A 307 0.55 21.92 -9.19
C ARG A 307 -0.25 21.32 -10.34
N THR A 308 -1.37 20.67 -10.04
CA THR A 308 -2.24 20.06 -11.07
C THR A 308 -3.45 20.91 -11.42
N ASN A 309 -3.74 21.95 -10.65
CA ASN A 309 -4.99 22.73 -10.70
C ASN A 309 -6.26 21.87 -10.55
N VAL A 310 -6.14 20.68 -9.95
CA VAL A 310 -7.25 19.78 -9.62
C VAL A 310 -7.25 19.58 -8.11
N ARG A 311 -8.39 19.84 -7.45
CA ARG A 311 -8.50 19.69 -6.00
C ARG A 311 -8.09 18.29 -5.57
N ALA A 312 -7.16 18.16 -4.61
CA ALA A 312 -6.78 16.88 -4.02
C ALA A 312 -7.20 16.82 -2.55
N MET A 313 -7.64 15.64 -2.11
CA MET A 313 -8.08 15.38 -0.75
C MET A 313 -7.64 14.01 -0.27
N VAL A 314 -7.35 13.89 1.03
CA VAL A 314 -7.03 12.61 1.65
C VAL A 314 -8.33 11.90 2.04
N ALA A 315 -8.44 10.64 1.67
CA ALA A 315 -9.59 9.81 2.04
C ALA A 315 -9.65 9.57 3.56
N PRO A 316 -10.85 9.46 4.15
CA PRO A 316 -10.99 8.95 5.51
C PRO A 316 -10.35 7.56 5.63
N ASP A 317 -9.62 7.31 6.75
CA ASP A 317 -8.93 6.05 7.00
C ASP A 317 -8.03 5.58 5.85
N ALA A 318 -7.27 6.51 5.26
CA ALA A 318 -6.46 6.30 4.06
C ALA A 318 -5.58 5.02 4.10
N LEU A 319 -5.11 4.61 5.28
CA LEU A 319 -4.30 3.41 5.49
C LEU A 319 -5.02 2.09 5.21
N THR A 320 -6.35 2.06 5.28
CA THR A 320 -7.15 0.83 5.22
C THR A 320 -8.07 0.76 4.02
N CYS A 321 -8.10 1.81 3.19
CA CYS A 321 -8.99 1.90 2.02
C CYS A 321 -8.88 0.67 1.11
N VAL A 322 -7.68 0.19 0.81
CA VAL A 322 -7.47 -0.97 -0.08
C VAL A 322 -8.14 -2.23 0.48
N ALA A 323 -7.86 -2.58 1.73
CA ALA A 323 -8.44 -3.78 2.35
C ALA A 323 -9.96 -3.67 2.55
N ARG A 324 -10.45 -2.47 2.96
CA ARG A 324 -11.88 -2.18 3.09
C ARG A 324 -12.59 -2.35 1.75
N GLY A 325 -12.07 -1.72 0.70
CA GLY A 325 -12.66 -1.82 -0.62
C GLY A 325 -12.65 -3.23 -1.19
N ALA A 326 -11.59 -4.02 -0.94
CA ALA A 326 -11.57 -5.43 -1.28
C ALA A 326 -12.72 -6.22 -0.62
N GLY A 327 -12.97 -5.97 0.67
CA GLY A 327 -14.07 -6.58 1.40
C GLY A 327 -15.45 -6.13 0.89
N GLU A 328 -15.63 -4.84 0.59
CA GLU A 328 -16.88 -4.32 0.04
C GLU A 328 -17.16 -4.84 -1.38
N ILE A 329 -16.14 -4.96 -2.23
CA ILE A 329 -16.27 -5.58 -3.56
C ILE A 329 -16.78 -7.00 -3.44
N LEU A 330 -16.24 -7.79 -2.50
CA LEU A 330 -16.67 -9.18 -2.29
C LEU A 330 -18.14 -9.29 -1.90
N GLY A 331 -18.63 -8.33 -1.15
CA GLY A 331 -20.01 -8.26 -0.70
C GLY A 331 -21.01 -7.72 -1.71
N SER A 332 -20.55 -7.14 -2.83
CA SER A 332 -21.40 -6.60 -3.88
C SER A 332 -21.31 -7.48 -5.14
N PRO A 333 -22.34 -8.30 -5.45
CA PRO A 333 -22.36 -9.10 -6.67
C PRO A 333 -22.12 -8.28 -7.94
N THR A 334 -22.73 -7.10 -8.02
CA THR A 334 -22.58 -6.18 -9.16
C THR A 334 -21.15 -5.69 -9.32
N LEU A 335 -20.50 -5.24 -8.24
CA LEU A 335 -19.10 -4.82 -8.28
C LEU A 335 -18.21 -6.01 -8.61
N LEU A 336 -18.43 -7.14 -7.95
CA LEU A 336 -17.63 -8.34 -8.14
C LEU A 336 -17.67 -8.83 -9.61
N GLU A 337 -18.83 -8.81 -10.23
CA GLU A 337 -18.99 -9.20 -11.64
C GLU A 337 -18.29 -8.22 -12.59
N ARG A 338 -18.43 -6.91 -12.36
CA ARG A 338 -17.85 -5.86 -13.21
C ARG A 338 -16.33 -5.70 -13.04
N VAL A 339 -15.83 -5.84 -11.83
CA VAL A 339 -14.39 -5.71 -11.54
C VAL A 339 -13.62 -7.02 -11.73
N ARG A 340 -14.33 -8.12 -11.94
CA ARG A 340 -13.75 -9.43 -12.19
C ARG A 340 -13.23 -9.47 -13.63
N PRO A 341 -11.94 -9.22 -13.86
CA PRO A 341 -11.37 -9.56 -15.15
C PRO A 341 -11.53 -11.07 -15.29
N HIS A 342 -11.85 -11.56 -16.49
CA HIS A 342 -11.81 -12.98 -16.73
C HIS A 342 -10.47 -13.50 -16.25
N ALA A 343 -10.47 -14.45 -15.33
CA ALA A 343 -9.28 -14.87 -14.56
C ALA A 343 -8.08 -15.23 -15.47
N ASP A 344 -8.34 -15.68 -16.70
CA ASP A 344 -7.34 -16.00 -17.71
C ASP A 344 -6.77 -14.78 -18.46
N ARG A 345 -7.32 -13.59 -18.25
CA ARG A 345 -6.95 -12.36 -18.97
C ARG A 345 -6.54 -11.20 -18.04
N PHE A 346 -6.53 -11.41 -16.72
CA PHE A 346 -6.28 -10.34 -15.76
C PHE A 346 -4.99 -9.57 -16.09
N THR A 347 -3.90 -10.26 -16.27
CA THR A 347 -2.60 -9.65 -16.54
C THR A 347 -2.55 -8.96 -17.89
N ARG A 348 -3.13 -9.56 -18.96
CA ARG A 348 -3.18 -8.93 -20.29
C ARG A 348 -4.07 -7.70 -20.29
N TRP A 349 -5.23 -7.75 -19.63
CA TRP A 349 -6.13 -6.61 -19.49
C TRP A 349 -5.47 -5.50 -18.67
N TYR A 350 -4.86 -5.85 -17.55
CA TYR A 350 -4.18 -4.93 -16.65
C TYR A 350 -2.97 -4.25 -17.32
N GLN A 351 -2.21 -4.98 -18.14
CA GLN A 351 -1.10 -4.44 -18.93
C GLN A 351 -1.58 -3.52 -20.06
N SER A 352 -2.74 -3.78 -20.64
CA SER A 352 -3.30 -2.92 -21.70
C SER A 352 -3.75 -1.55 -21.17
N LEU A 353 -4.04 -1.41 -19.87
CA LEU A 353 -4.41 -0.15 -19.23
C LEU A 353 -3.18 0.71 -18.87
N ARG A 354 -1.97 0.15 -18.92
CA ARG A 354 -0.74 0.88 -18.59
C ARG A 354 -0.41 1.88 -19.68
N ILE A 355 -0.25 3.13 -19.29
CA ILE A 355 0.45 4.11 -20.11
C ILE A 355 1.93 3.78 -19.97
N GLY A 356 2.54 3.36 -21.11
CA GLY A 356 3.93 2.97 -21.11
C GLY A 356 4.83 4.01 -20.47
N THR A 357 5.42 3.64 -19.36
CA THR A 357 6.75 4.03 -18.90
C THR A 357 7.13 3.05 -17.80
N ARG A 358 7.90 2.03 -18.17
CA ARG A 358 8.86 1.45 -17.23
C ARG A 358 10.02 2.45 -17.18
N GLU A 359 9.92 3.49 -16.40
CA GLU A 359 11.11 4.13 -15.88
C GLU A 359 11.57 3.25 -14.71
N SER A 360 12.47 2.32 -15.05
CA SER A 360 13.28 1.63 -14.06
C SER A 360 14.27 2.65 -13.50
N TYR A 361 13.96 3.21 -12.35
CA TYR A 361 14.95 3.90 -11.54
C TYR A 361 15.91 2.84 -11.01
N SER A 362 17.09 2.74 -11.62
CA SER A 362 18.25 2.16 -10.98
C SER A 362 18.85 3.21 -10.02
N PRO A 363 19.30 2.78 -8.81
CA PRO A 363 19.82 3.68 -7.78
C PRO A 363 21.10 4.39 -8.22
#